data_e0a421918dc443d09ca9026bced96b79
#
_entry.id   e0a421918dc443d09ca9026bced96b79
#
_cell.length_a   1.000
_cell.length_b   1.000
_cell.length_c   1.000
_cell.angle_alpha   90.00
_cell.angle_beta   90.00
_cell.angle_gamma   90.00
#
_symmetry.space_group_name_H-M   'P 1'
#
loop_
_entity.id
_entity.type
_entity.pdbx_description
1 polymer ?
#
loop_
_entity_poly.entity_id
_entity_poly.type
_entity_poly.pdbx_seq_one_letter_code
_entity_poly.pdbx_strand_id
1 'polypeptide(L)'
;MNLTHRPATLADAHLYFDWANDPITRHQSFSSDPISLETHTAWFSRKLADSTALLLVFENEAGEPVGQIRFERKPVADMPDEIIVGISVDTRFRGQGLASQVIAEGCDECRKQWGAITIHAYIKPDNQSSIRSFTKAGFTFSHESGKFGVSGQERPSLVFSKTL
;
A
#
# COMPACT_ATOMS: atom_id res chain seq x y z
N MET A 1 -7.91 2.86 -18.85
CA MET A 1 -9.03 2.90 -17.88
C MET A 1 -8.91 4.16 -17.06
N ASN A 2 -9.98 4.90 -16.97
CA ASN A 2 -10.01 6.09 -16.11
C ASN A 2 -10.36 5.69 -14.69
N LEU A 3 -9.49 6.02 -13.76
CA LEU A 3 -9.71 5.75 -12.35
C LEU A 3 -10.07 7.04 -11.61
N THR A 4 -10.94 6.90 -10.63
CA THR A 4 -11.18 7.92 -9.61
C THR A 4 -10.80 7.35 -8.26
N HIS A 5 -10.54 8.21 -7.30
CA HIS A 5 -10.21 7.75 -5.95
C HIS A 5 -10.99 8.54 -4.90
N ARG A 6 -11.17 7.92 -3.76
CA ARG A 6 -11.84 8.50 -2.59
C ARG A 6 -11.21 7.96 -1.31
N PRO A 7 -11.36 8.67 -0.19
CA PRO A 7 -10.98 8.11 1.10
C PRO A 7 -11.78 6.83 1.40
N ALA A 8 -11.13 5.87 2.03
CA ALA A 8 -11.80 4.67 2.52
C ALA A 8 -12.73 5.02 3.69
N THR A 9 -13.81 4.27 3.84
CA THR A 9 -14.77 4.41 4.94
C THR A 9 -15.04 3.05 5.59
N LEU A 10 -15.74 3.02 6.72
CA LEU A 10 -16.11 1.77 7.39
C LEU A 10 -16.93 0.84 6.48
N ALA A 11 -17.65 1.39 5.51
CA ALA A 11 -18.39 0.58 4.53
C ALA A 11 -17.45 -0.28 3.67
N ASP A 12 -16.17 0.05 3.61
CA ASP A 12 -15.17 -0.69 2.83
C ASP A 12 -14.50 -1.82 3.61
N ALA A 13 -14.92 -2.10 4.85
CA ALA A 13 -14.26 -3.08 5.71
C ALA A 13 -14.19 -4.49 5.08
N HIS A 14 -15.28 -4.96 4.50
CA HIS A 14 -15.32 -6.26 3.83
C HIS A 14 -14.45 -6.30 2.58
N LEU A 15 -14.46 -5.23 1.80
CA LEU A 15 -13.64 -5.09 0.60
C LEU A 15 -12.15 -5.19 0.96
N TYR A 16 -11.71 -4.45 1.97
CA TYR A 16 -10.32 -4.50 2.43
C TYR A 16 -9.96 -5.87 2.99
N PHE A 17 -10.90 -6.51 3.70
CA PHE A 17 -10.71 -7.87 4.22
C PHE A 17 -10.49 -8.88 3.07
N ASP A 18 -11.32 -8.83 2.05
CA ASP A 18 -11.20 -9.71 0.88
C ASP A 18 -9.88 -9.48 0.15
N TRP A 19 -9.50 -8.23 -0.04
CA TRP A 19 -8.21 -7.90 -0.67
C TRP A 19 -7.02 -8.37 0.17
N ALA A 20 -7.08 -8.21 1.49
CA ALA A 20 -5.99 -8.62 2.39
C ALA A 20 -5.79 -10.13 2.41
N ASN A 21 -6.85 -10.92 2.24
CA ASN A 21 -6.80 -12.39 2.25
C ASN A 21 -6.74 -13.01 0.86
N ASP A 22 -6.67 -12.22 -0.20
CA ASP A 22 -6.39 -12.75 -1.53
C ASP A 22 -5.07 -13.55 -1.49
N PRO A 23 -5.03 -14.79 -2.05
CA PRO A 23 -3.86 -15.66 -1.94
C PRO A 23 -2.55 -15.03 -2.42
N ILE A 24 -2.59 -14.29 -3.52
CA ILE A 24 -1.39 -13.63 -4.05
C ILE A 24 -0.95 -12.51 -3.11
N THR A 25 -1.89 -11.70 -2.61
CA THR A 25 -1.61 -10.64 -1.64
C THR A 25 -0.99 -11.21 -0.37
N ARG A 26 -1.53 -12.31 0.15
CA ARG A 26 -0.96 -12.97 1.34
C ARG A 26 0.43 -13.51 1.08
N HIS A 27 0.67 -14.11 -0.07
CA HIS A 27 1.99 -14.60 -0.45
C HIS A 27 3.03 -13.47 -0.54
N GLN A 28 2.65 -12.31 -1.07
CA GLN A 28 3.54 -11.16 -1.22
C GLN A 28 3.62 -10.27 0.03
N SER A 29 2.83 -10.56 1.05
CA SER A 29 2.91 -9.87 2.33
C SER A 29 4.02 -10.46 3.20
N PHE A 30 4.59 -9.64 4.09
CA PHE A 30 5.64 -10.08 5.01
C PHE A 30 5.11 -11.04 6.08
N SER A 31 3.80 -11.13 6.25
CA SER A 31 3.12 -12.21 6.96
C SER A 31 2.14 -12.86 6.01
N SER A 32 2.31 -14.16 5.73
CA SER A 32 1.47 -14.89 4.78
C SER A 32 0.30 -15.61 5.44
N ASP A 33 0.16 -15.53 6.75
CA ASP A 33 -0.95 -16.15 7.46
C ASP A 33 -2.28 -15.45 7.15
N PRO A 34 -3.39 -16.20 7.00
CA PRO A 34 -4.71 -15.60 6.83
C PRO A 34 -5.07 -14.70 8.02
N ILE A 35 -5.79 -13.61 7.73
CA ILE A 35 -6.25 -12.67 8.75
C ILE A 35 -7.73 -12.92 9.00
N SER A 36 -8.15 -13.02 10.26
CA SER A 36 -9.56 -13.16 10.60
C SER A 36 -10.33 -11.85 10.34
N LEU A 37 -11.64 -11.96 10.06
CA LEU A 37 -12.49 -10.79 9.86
C LEU A 37 -12.47 -9.86 11.08
N GLU A 38 -12.54 -10.43 12.27
CA GLU A 38 -12.53 -9.66 13.52
C GLU A 38 -11.24 -8.85 13.67
N THR A 39 -10.08 -9.51 13.51
CA THR A 39 -8.78 -8.86 13.61
C THR A 39 -8.62 -7.76 12.56
N HIS A 40 -9.02 -8.05 11.33
CA HIS A 40 -8.88 -7.09 10.23
C HIS A 40 -9.80 -5.88 10.41
N THR A 41 -11.04 -6.11 10.81
CA THR A 41 -12.01 -5.03 11.04
C THR A 41 -11.55 -4.10 12.15
N ALA A 42 -11.01 -4.64 13.24
CA ALA A 42 -10.45 -3.84 14.32
C ALA A 42 -9.25 -3.00 13.86
N TRP A 43 -8.35 -3.59 13.09
CA TRP A 43 -7.21 -2.87 12.49
C TRP A 43 -7.69 -1.76 11.56
N PHE A 44 -8.64 -2.07 10.67
CA PHE A 44 -9.18 -1.12 9.70
C PHE A 44 -9.84 0.08 10.37
N SER A 45 -10.66 -0.17 11.39
CA SER A 45 -11.28 0.91 12.17
C SER A 45 -10.25 1.83 12.82
N ARG A 46 -9.19 1.26 13.39
CA ARG A 46 -8.11 2.06 13.97
C ARG A 46 -7.39 2.91 12.92
N LYS A 47 -7.11 2.34 11.75
CA LYS A 47 -6.42 3.06 10.67
C LYS A 47 -7.26 4.19 10.10
N LEU A 48 -8.57 4.01 9.98
CA LEU A 48 -9.47 5.08 9.52
C LEU A 48 -9.50 6.26 10.47
N ALA A 49 -9.33 6.02 11.77
CA ALA A 49 -9.31 7.08 12.79
C ALA A 49 -7.92 7.67 13.02
N ASP A 50 -6.89 7.09 12.42
CA ASP A 50 -5.49 7.49 12.63
C ASP A 50 -5.09 8.59 11.65
N SER A 51 -4.78 9.78 12.15
CA SER A 51 -4.37 10.93 11.34
C SER A 51 -3.00 10.73 10.65
N THR A 52 -2.23 9.71 11.06
CA THR A 52 -0.94 9.37 10.43
C THR A 52 -1.09 8.34 9.31
N ALA A 53 -2.31 7.94 8.99
CA ALA A 53 -2.61 7.02 7.91
C ALA A 53 -3.50 7.68 6.86
N LEU A 54 -3.25 7.38 5.60
CA LEU A 54 -4.07 7.79 4.45
C LEU A 54 -4.44 6.55 3.68
N LEU A 55 -5.73 6.24 3.61
CA LEU A 55 -6.27 5.09 2.90
C LEU A 55 -7.18 5.55 1.78
N LEU A 56 -6.85 5.18 0.54
CA LEU A 56 -7.61 5.56 -0.66
C LEU A 56 -8.11 4.32 -1.39
N VAL A 57 -9.37 4.36 -1.82
CA VAL A 57 -9.97 3.36 -2.69
C VAL A 57 -10.02 3.93 -4.10
N PHE A 58 -9.61 3.13 -5.08
CA PHE A 58 -9.67 3.47 -6.49
C PHE A 58 -10.81 2.72 -7.16
N GLU A 59 -11.57 3.44 -7.98
CA GLU A 59 -12.74 2.90 -8.67
C GLU A 59 -12.62 3.19 -10.17
N ASN A 60 -13.20 2.30 -11.00
CA ASN A 60 -13.28 2.51 -12.44
C ASN A 60 -14.50 3.38 -12.82
N GLU A 61 -14.72 3.56 -14.11
CA GLU A 61 -15.82 4.38 -14.61
C GLU A 61 -17.21 3.83 -14.25
N ALA A 62 -17.32 2.53 -14.00
CA ALA A 62 -18.55 1.89 -13.58
C ALA A 62 -18.77 1.94 -12.04
N GLY A 63 -17.85 2.57 -11.30
CA GLY A 63 -17.92 2.63 -9.84
C GLY A 63 -17.47 1.35 -9.16
N GLU A 64 -16.82 0.43 -9.88
CA GLU A 64 -16.31 -0.80 -9.30
C GLU A 64 -14.97 -0.56 -8.60
N PRO A 65 -14.77 -1.08 -7.37
CA PRO A 65 -13.48 -0.97 -6.70
C PRO A 65 -12.40 -1.77 -7.45
N VAL A 66 -11.32 -1.10 -7.77
CA VAL A 66 -10.20 -1.67 -8.54
C VAL A 66 -9.02 -2.00 -7.65
N GLY A 67 -8.79 -1.20 -6.62
CA GLY A 67 -7.68 -1.40 -5.72
C GLY A 67 -7.65 -0.36 -4.63
N GLN A 68 -6.64 -0.45 -3.79
CA GLN A 68 -6.42 0.50 -2.70
C GLN A 68 -4.94 0.84 -2.59
N ILE A 69 -4.65 2.00 -2.02
CA ILE A 69 -3.31 2.39 -1.62
C ILE A 69 -3.36 2.94 -0.21
N ARG A 70 -2.35 2.63 0.57
CA ARG A 70 -2.25 3.04 1.97
C ARG A 70 -0.90 3.66 2.22
N PHE A 71 -0.89 4.81 2.88
CA PHE A 71 0.31 5.47 3.34
C PHE A 71 0.27 5.55 4.86
N GLU A 72 1.35 5.14 5.51
CA GLU A 72 1.49 5.23 6.95
C GLU A 72 2.72 6.05 7.28
N ARG A 73 2.50 7.12 8.04
CA ARG A 73 3.54 8.02 8.49
C ARG A 73 4.05 7.56 9.86
N LYS A 74 5.33 7.27 9.94
CA LYS A 74 5.96 6.77 11.17
C LYS A 74 7.08 7.71 11.60
N PRO A 75 7.06 8.15 12.87
CA PRO A 75 8.16 8.95 13.39
C PRO A 75 9.42 8.10 13.52
N VAL A 76 10.56 8.70 13.18
CA VAL A 76 11.88 8.11 13.35
C VAL A 76 12.69 9.06 14.21
N ALA A 77 13.35 8.53 15.26
CA ALA A 77 14.11 9.35 16.19
C ALA A 77 15.22 10.14 15.47
N ASP A 78 15.26 11.46 15.70
CA ASP A 78 16.25 12.40 15.16
C ASP A 78 16.31 12.46 13.62
N MET A 79 15.25 12.00 12.93
CA MET A 79 15.15 12.00 11.47
C MET A 79 13.75 12.45 11.02
N PRO A 80 13.58 12.85 9.75
CA PRO A 80 12.25 13.08 9.19
C PRO A 80 11.40 11.80 9.31
N ASP A 81 10.08 11.98 9.42
CA ASP A 81 9.15 10.85 9.47
C ASP A 81 9.30 9.96 8.23
N GLU A 82 9.22 8.66 8.44
CA GLU A 82 9.19 7.69 7.36
C GLU A 82 7.75 7.48 6.91
N ILE A 83 7.51 7.52 5.60
CA ILE A 83 6.20 7.19 5.04
C ILE A 83 6.33 5.89 4.28
N ILE A 84 5.53 4.91 4.68
CA ILE A 84 5.53 3.58 4.08
C ILE A 84 4.25 3.41 3.29
N VAL A 85 4.37 2.96 2.04
CA VAL A 85 3.25 2.73 1.14
C VAL A 85 2.96 1.24 1.01
N GLY A 86 1.67 0.90 0.98
CA GLY A 86 1.18 -0.44 0.64
C GLY A 86 0.09 -0.32 -0.41
N ILE A 87 0.02 -1.29 -1.31
CA ILE A 87 -0.93 -1.29 -2.42
C ILE A 87 -1.51 -2.68 -2.62
N SER A 88 -2.77 -2.73 -3.05
CA SER A 88 -3.41 -3.95 -3.56
C SER A 88 -4.25 -3.60 -4.78
N VAL A 89 -4.21 -4.45 -5.80
CA VAL A 89 -5.10 -4.38 -6.96
C VAL A 89 -6.00 -5.60 -6.93
N ASP A 90 -7.29 -5.41 -7.13
CA ASP A 90 -8.28 -6.48 -7.16
C ASP A 90 -7.90 -7.50 -8.23
N THR A 91 -8.07 -8.78 -7.93
CA THR A 91 -7.73 -9.90 -8.83
C THR A 91 -8.31 -9.73 -10.22
N ARG A 92 -9.54 -9.21 -10.32
CA ARG A 92 -10.23 -9.02 -11.59
C ARG A 92 -9.56 -8.00 -12.51
N PHE A 93 -8.75 -7.11 -11.94
CA PHE A 93 -8.14 -5.99 -12.67
C PHE A 93 -6.62 -6.07 -12.76
N ARG A 94 -6.02 -7.16 -12.34
CA ARG A 94 -4.57 -7.37 -12.44
C ARG A 94 -4.12 -7.58 -13.88
N GLY A 95 -2.85 -7.29 -14.14
CA GLY A 95 -2.26 -7.46 -15.47
C GLY A 95 -2.64 -6.39 -16.48
N GLN A 96 -3.25 -5.28 -16.05
CA GLN A 96 -3.70 -4.19 -16.91
C GLN A 96 -2.90 -2.90 -16.72
N GLY A 97 -1.81 -2.94 -15.97
CA GLY A 97 -0.97 -1.78 -15.72
C GLY A 97 -1.57 -0.75 -14.76
N LEU A 98 -2.61 -1.10 -14.02
CA LEU A 98 -3.32 -0.17 -13.15
C LEU A 98 -2.55 0.16 -11.88
N ALA A 99 -1.70 -0.75 -11.41
CA ALA A 99 -0.94 -0.54 -10.17
C ALA A 99 -0.08 0.72 -10.23
N SER A 100 0.63 0.95 -11.33
CA SER A 100 1.46 2.16 -11.47
C SER A 100 0.64 3.44 -11.48
N GLN A 101 -0.56 3.42 -12.05
CA GLN A 101 -1.48 4.56 -12.01
C GLN A 101 -1.97 4.82 -10.59
N VAL A 102 -2.37 3.78 -9.87
CA VAL A 102 -2.81 3.88 -8.47
C VAL A 102 -1.69 4.47 -7.60
N ILE A 103 -0.46 4.00 -7.80
CA ILE A 103 0.70 4.51 -7.06
C ILE A 103 0.93 6.00 -7.36
N ALA A 104 0.94 6.39 -8.63
CA ALA A 104 1.20 7.76 -9.03
C ALA A 104 0.14 8.73 -8.48
N GLU A 105 -1.15 8.39 -8.67
CA GLU A 105 -2.25 9.24 -8.21
C GLU A 105 -2.34 9.26 -6.68
N GLY A 106 -2.07 8.13 -6.03
CA GLY A 106 -2.01 8.05 -4.57
C GLY A 106 -0.90 8.93 -4.00
N CYS A 107 0.27 8.92 -4.61
CA CYS A 107 1.38 9.80 -4.20
C CYS A 107 1.02 11.28 -4.34
N ASP A 108 0.30 11.66 -5.37
CA ASP A 108 -0.16 13.03 -5.54
C ASP A 108 -1.09 13.46 -4.39
N GLU A 109 -2.02 12.60 -3.99
CA GLU A 109 -2.88 12.87 -2.83
C GLU A 109 -2.10 12.92 -1.52
N CYS A 110 -1.14 12.03 -1.35
CA CYS A 110 -0.27 12.02 -0.19
C CYS A 110 0.51 13.34 -0.07
N ARG A 111 1.02 13.85 -1.19
CA ARG A 111 1.72 15.13 -1.24
C ARG A 111 0.80 16.30 -0.90
N LYS A 112 -0.43 16.29 -1.40
CA LYS A 112 -1.42 17.33 -1.07
C LYS A 112 -1.71 17.36 0.43
N GLN A 113 -1.76 16.20 1.08
CA GLN A 113 -2.09 16.10 2.49
C GLN A 113 -0.91 16.40 3.40
N TRP A 114 0.29 15.92 3.07
CA TRP A 114 1.45 15.99 3.96
C TRP A 114 2.62 16.82 3.42
N GLY A 115 2.53 17.34 2.21
CA GLY A 115 3.56 18.17 1.62
C GLY A 115 4.71 17.39 1.01
N ALA A 116 5.89 18.02 0.93
CA ALA A 116 7.09 17.41 0.35
C ALA A 116 7.67 16.37 1.32
N ILE A 117 7.67 15.11 0.91
CA ILE A 117 8.04 13.96 1.74
C ILE A 117 8.73 12.89 0.90
N THR A 118 9.41 11.96 1.56
CA THR A 118 9.95 10.76 0.92
C THR A 118 9.10 9.56 1.28
N ILE A 119 8.70 8.80 0.28
CA ILE A 119 7.87 7.59 0.44
C ILE A 119 8.73 6.36 0.18
N HIS A 120 8.60 5.36 1.04
CA HIS A 120 9.33 4.09 0.96
C HIS A 120 8.37 2.93 0.69
N ALA A 121 8.72 2.11 -0.28
CA ALA A 121 8.03 0.86 -0.57
C ALA A 121 8.95 -0.32 -0.21
N TYR A 122 8.49 -1.20 0.66
CA TYR A 122 9.20 -2.43 1.06
C TYR A 122 8.64 -3.58 0.24
N ILE A 123 9.46 -4.15 -0.63
CA ILE A 123 9.03 -5.14 -1.63
C ILE A 123 9.85 -6.41 -1.45
N LYS A 124 9.18 -7.57 -1.42
CA LYS A 124 9.89 -8.85 -1.45
C LYS A 124 10.72 -8.97 -2.72
N PRO A 125 11.94 -9.50 -2.66
CA PRO A 125 12.84 -9.57 -3.83
C PRO A 125 12.25 -10.32 -5.03
N ASP A 126 11.36 -11.28 -4.81
CA ASP A 126 10.71 -12.05 -5.86
C ASP A 126 9.43 -11.41 -6.42
N ASN A 127 8.99 -10.30 -5.84
CA ASN A 127 7.77 -9.61 -6.29
C ASN A 127 8.07 -8.68 -7.47
N GLN A 128 8.32 -9.27 -8.63
CA GLN A 128 8.68 -8.54 -9.85
C GLN A 128 7.58 -7.59 -10.32
N SER A 129 6.32 -7.95 -10.10
CA SER A 129 5.18 -7.12 -10.47
C SER A 129 5.19 -5.80 -9.73
N SER A 130 5.39 -5.81 -8.41
CA SER A 130 5.51 -4.59 -7.60
C SER A 130 6.74 -3.77 -7.98
N ILE A 131 7.88 -4.42 -8.18
CA ILE A 131 9.11 -3.73 -8.59
C ILE A 131 8.86 -2.94 -9.88
N ARG A 132 8.24 -3.56 -10.88
CA ARG A 132 7.90 -2.89 -12.14
C ARG A 132 6.92 -1.73 -11.95
N SER A 133 5.88 -1.95 -11.15
CA SER A 133 4.84 -0.94 -10.93
C SER A 133 5.37 0.28 -10.21
N PHE A 134 6.17 0.09 -9.15
CA PHE A 134 6.77 1.20 -8.42
C PHE A 134 7.82 1.92 -9.28
N THR A 135 8.64 1.19 -10.02
CA THR A 135 9.62 1.77 -10.93
C THR A 135 8.94 2.65 -11.98
N LYS A 136 7.86 2.16 -12.58
CA LYS A 136 7.09 2.92 -13.56
C LYS A 136 6.47 4.18 -12.96
N ALA A 137 6.11 4.14 -11.68
CA ALA A 137 5.57 5.30 -10.96
C ALA A 137 6.65 6.28 -10.46
N GLY A 138 7.91 6.04 -10.77
CA GLY A 138 9.00 6.95 -10.47
C GLY A 138 9.79 6.63 -9.21
N PHE A 139 9.55 5.48 -8.58
CA PHE A 139 10.34 5.01 -7.45
C PHE A 139 11.67 4.44 -7.95
N THR A 140 12.72 4.64 -7.17
CA THR A 140 14.05 4.10 -7.46
C THR A 140 14.53 3.21 -6.32
N PHE A 141 15.34 2.21 -6.66
CA PHE A 141 15.94 1.34 -5.65
C PHE A 141 16.83 2.15 -4.71
N SER A 142 16.64 1.96 -3.41
CA SER A 142 17.39 2.65 -2.36
C SER A 142 18.40 1.70 -1.70
N HIS A 143 17.92 0.64 -1.08
CA HIS A 143 18.77 -0.31 -0.37
C HIS A 143 18.02 -1.60 -0.07
N GLU A 144 18.76 -2.63 0.38
CA GLU A 144 18.17 -3.85 0.92
C GLU A 144 17.96 -3.70 2.43
N SER A 145 16.89 -4.31 2.93
CA SER A 145 16.59 -4.31 4.36
C SER A 145 16.19 -5.71 4.81
N GLY A 146 16.73 -6.15 5.95
CA GLY A 146 16.30 -7.39 6.61
C GLY A 146 15.35 -7.15 7.77
N LYS A 147 14.92 -5.91 7.98
CA LYS A 147 14.24 -5.49 9.21
C LYS A 147 12.72 -5.35 9.10
N PHE A 148 12.15 -5.61 7.94
CA PHE A 148 10.72 -5.46 7.74
C PHE A 148 10.04 -6.83 7.83
N GLY A 149 9.00 -6.93 8.67
CA GLY A 149 8.28 -8.18 8.87
C GLY A 149 7.50 -8.18 10.18
N VAL A 150 6.88 -9.32 10.46
CA VAL A 150 6.15 -9.54 11.70
C VAL A 150 7.15 -9.82 12.83
N SER A 151 6.78 -9.44 14.06
CA SER A 151 7.55 -9.63 15.27
C SER A 151 8.29 -10.99 15.32
N GLY A 152 9.61 -10.95 15.43
CA GLY A 152 10.47 -12.15 15.47
C GLY A 152 10.73 -12.84 14.15
N GLN A 153 10.17 -12.34 13.03
CA GLN A 153 10.34 -12.90 11.70
C GLN A 153 10.74 -11.82 10.71
N GLU A 154 11.96 -11.32 10.87
CA GLU A 154 12.52 -10.38 9.90
C GLU A 154 12.71 -11.08 8.56
N ARG A 155 12.28 -10.44 7.47
CA ARG A 155 12.40 -10.97 6.12
C ARG A 155 13.13 -9.98 5.23
N PRO A 156 13.98 -10.48 4.30
CA PRO A 156 14.66 -9.58 3.36
C PRO A 156 13.65 -8.85 2.49
N SER A 157 13.91 -7.57 2.27
CA SER A 157 13.11 -6.74 1.38
C SER A 157 14.01 -5.81 0.59
N LEU A 158 13.52 -5.39 -0.58
CA LEU A 158 14.08 -4.28 -1.33
C LEU A 158 13.32 -3.03 -0.96
N VAL A 159 14.03 -1.93 -0.73
CA VAL A 159 13.40 -0.65 -0.43
C VAL A 159 13.53 0.25 -1.66
N PHE A 160 12.39 0.64 -2.19
CA PHE A 160 12.29 1.61 -3.27
C PHE A 160 11.74 2.91 -2.69
N SER A 161 12.25 4.04 -3.15
CA SER A 161 11.89 5.34 -2.59
C SER A 161 11.58 6.34 -3.68
N LYS A 162 10.69 7.29 -3.35
CA LYS A 162 10.38 8.45 -4.18
C LYS A 162 10.24 9.67 -3.28
N THR A 163 10.98 10.74 -3.61
CA THR A 163 10.83 12.03 -2.96
C THR A 163 9.85 12.88 -3.76
N LEU A 164 8.84 13.40 -3.08
CA LEU A 164 7.77 14.20 -3.69
C LEU A 164 8.03 15.68 -3.57
#